data_32dd072bdbef303f11330de87dd911ca
#
_entry.id   32dd072bdbef303f11330de87dd911ca
#
_cell.length_a   1.000
_cell.length_b   1.000
_cell.length_c   1.000
_cell.angle_alpha   90.00
_cell.angle_beta   90.00
_cell.angle_gamma   90.00
#
_symmetry.space_group_name_H-M   'P 1'
#
loop_
_entity.id
_entity.type
_entity.pdbx_description
1 polymer ?
#
loop_
_entity_poly.entity_id
_entity_poly.type
_entity_poly.pdbx_seq_one_letter_code
_entity_poly.pdbx_strand_id
1 'polypeptide(L)'
;KVFIIFPDKIPNENKANKIKKVSNCLKKIIRNRRPTTKIISANINHCFSNKDPKWRKKLINDTCDESIGAIFDNNLAWNATTKKIKSLDTKIRGIEILDKAKKNNKGVLLLFRHNLYIELSARILSLHHEIHAMERPNNSKIIQKVQENGRLKSVENLIPNSDINNLIELLRNGKIILSN
;
A
#
# COMPACT_ATOMS: atom_id res chain seq x y z
N LYS A 1 -6.88 14.22 12.54
CA LYS A 1 -7.12 12.95 11.80
C LYS A 1 -6.83 13.22 10.33
N VAL A 2 -5.80 12.59 9.79
CA VAL A 2 -5.50 12.64 8.35
C VAL A 2 -6.20 11.47 7.69
N PHE A 3 -7.04 11.73 6.71
CA PHE A 3 -7.68 10.70 5.90
C PHE A 3 -7.12 10.79 4.49
N ILE A 4 -6.37 9.78 4.08
CA ILE A 4 -5.98 9.62 2.68
C ILE A 4 -7.07 8.77 2.03
N ILE A 5 -7.87 9.39 1.15
CA ILE A 5 -8.90 8.69 0.39
C ILE A 5 -8.29 8.38 -0.97
N PHE A 6 -8.22 7.10 -1.27
CA PHE A 6 -7.74 6.60 -2.56
C PHE A 6 -8.86 6.60 -3.57
N PRO A 7 -8.55 6.77 -4.85
CA PRO A 7 -9.51 6.51 -5.90
C PRO A 7 -9.92 5.04 -5.84
N ASP A 8 -11.21 4.78 -5.95
CA ASP A 8 -11.75 3.42 -5.99
C ASP A 8 -11.23 2.60 -7.18
N LYS A 9 -10.65 3.28 -8.17
CA LYS A 9 -9.97 2.68 -9.33
C LYS A 9 -8.89 3.62 -9.86
N ILE A 10 -7.73 3.06 -10.21
CA ILE A 10 -6.71 3.80 -10.97
C ILE A 10 -7.15 3.81 -12.43
N PRO A 11 -7.54 4.98 -13.02
CA PRO A 11 -7.97 5.04 -14.40
C PRO A 11 -6.77 4.85 -15.33
N ASN A 12 -6.75 3.79 -16.12
CA ASN A 12 -5.81 3.65 -17.20
C ASN A 12 -6.39 2.78 -18.33
N GLU A 13 -7.24 3.42 -19.18
CA GLU A 13 -7.99 2.69 -20.21
C GLU A 13 -7.16 2.12 -21.36
N ASN A 14 -6.02 2.69 -21.73
CA ASN A 14 -5.32 2.31 -22.98
C ASN A 14 -4.13 1.34 -22.83
N LYS A 15 -3.54 1.18 -21.65
CA LYS A 15 -2.64 0.04 -21.34
C LYS A 15 -3.40 -1.14 -20.70
N ALA A 16 -4.62 -0.90 -20.27
CA ALA A 16 -5.45 -1.84 -19.53
C ALA A 16 -5.78 -3.12 -20.33
N ASN A 17 -5.90 -3.07 -21.65
CA ASN A 17 -6.35 -4.24 -22.40
C ASN A 17 -5.26 -5.32 -22.60
N LYS A 18 -3.99 -4.95 -22.78
CA LYS A 18 -2.88 -5.94 -22.80
C LYS A 18 -2.55 -6.45 -21.40
N ILE A 19 -2.49 -5.55 -20.43
CA ILE A 19 -2.27 -5.90 -19.03
C ILE A 19 -3.46 -6.69 -18.48
N LYS A 20 -4.70 -6.38 -18.85
CA LYS A 20 -5.89 -7.19 -18.50
C LYS A 20 -5.82 -8.61 -19.04
N LYS A 21 -5.39 -8.83 -20.29
CA LYS A 21 -5.25 -10.19 -20.83
C LYS A 21 -4.18 -11.01 -20.10
N VAL A 22 -2.99 -10.44 -19.87
CA VAL A 22 -1.91 -11.08 -19.12
C VAL A 22 -2.32 -11.26 -17.65
N SER A 23 -2.95 -10.24 -17.05
CA SER A 23 -3.50 -10.28 -15.71
C SER A 23 -4.56 -11.37 -15.56
N ASN A 24 -5.48 -11.54 -16.51
CA ASN A 24 -6.51 -12.57 -16.44
C ASN A 24 -5.94 -14.00 -16.55
N CYS A 25 -4.91 -14.20 -17.37
CA CYS A 25 -4.21 -15.48 -17.43
C CYS A 25 -3.46 -15.76 -16.11
N LEU A 26 -2.71 -14.78 -15.59
CA LEU A 26 -2.02 -14.86 -14.31
C LEU A 26 -2.99 -15.04 -13.14
N LYS A 27 -4.13 -14.32 -13.14
CA LYS A 27 -5.18 -14.45 -12.12
C LYS A 27 -5.71 -15.89 -12.05
N LYS A 28 -5.94 -16.52 -13.22
CA LYS A 28 -6.41 -17.92 -13.28
C LYS A 28 -5.39 -18.92 -12.73
N ILE A 29 -4.10 -18.72 -13.07
CA ILE A 29 -3.00 -19.60 -12.61
C ILE A 29 -2.76 -19.40 -11.10
N ILE A 30 -2.74 -18.15 -10.64
CA ILE A 30 -2.45 -17.79 -9.25
C ILE A 30 -3.60 -18.19 -8.34
N ARG A 31 -4.86 -18.00 -8.77
CA ARG A 31 -6.05 -18.34 -7.99
C ARG A 31 -6.13 -19.83 -7.65
N ASN A 32 -5.70 -20.70 -8.55
CA ASN A 32 -5.80 -22.15 -8.35
C ASN A 32 -4.65 -22.76 -7.53
N ARG A 33 -3.56 -22.02 -7.27
CA ARG A 33 -2.34 -22.59 -6.68
C ARG A 33 -1.89 -21.96 -5.35
N ARG A 34 -2.59 -20.97 -4.79
CA ARG A 34 -2.10 -20.27 -3.59
C ARG A 34 -2.74 -20.74 -2.29
N PRO A 35 -1.90 -20.95 -1.24
CA PRO A 35 -2.37 -21.08 0.14
C PRO A 35 -3.26 -19.90 0.56
N THR A 36 -2.95 -18.70 0.06
CA THR A 36 -3.71 -17.46 0.32
C THR A 36 -5.19 -17.58 -0.07
N THR A 37 -5.53 -18.23 -1.18
CA THR A 37 -6.95 -18.44 -1.59
C THR A 37 -7.70 -19.28 -0.58
N LYS A 38 -7.05 -20.30 0.00
CA LYS A 38 -7.65 -21.13 1.05
C LYS A 38 -7.94 -20.32 2.32
N ILE A 39 -7.00 -19.44 2.71
CA ILE A 39 -7.14 -18.56 3.87
C ILE A 39 -8.27 -17.55 3.64
N ILE A 40 -8.31 -16.88 2.47
CA ILE A 40 -9.38 -15.96 2.09
C ILE A 40 -10.73 -16.67 2.16
N SER A 41 -10.83 -17.87 1.57
CA SER A 41 -12.07 -18.65 1.56
C SER A 41 -12.51 -19.04 2.97
N ALA A 42 -11.59 -19.50 3.81
CA ALA A 42 -11.89 -19.86 5.19
C ALA A 42 -12.41 -18.65 5.99
N ASN A 43 -11.72 -17.52 5.90
CA ASN A 43 -12.09 -16.30 6.60
C ASN A 43 -13.45 -15.77 6.15
N ILE A 44 -13.71 -15.69 4.83
CA ILE A 44 -14.99 -15.20 4.31
C ILE A 44 -16.13 -16.14 4.70
N ASN A 45 -15.93 -17.45 4.61
CA ASN A 45 -16.95 -18.40 5.00
C ASN A 45 -17.26 -18.36 6.49
N HIS A 46 -16.25 -18.10 7.34
CA HIS A 46 -16.44 -17.94 8.78
C HIS A 46 -17.11 -16.61 9.15
N CYS A 47 -16.57 -15.49 8.64
CA CYS A 47 -17.05 -14.15 8.99
C CYS A 47 -18.43 -13.83 8.41
N PHE A 48 -18.81 -14.43 7.30
CA PHE A 48 -20.06 -14.17 6.58
C PHE A 48 -20.88 -15.44 6.40
N SER A 49 -20.93 -16.30 7.42
CA SER A 49 -21.64 -17.58 7.40
C SER A 49 -23.14 -17.41 7.14
N ASN A 50 -23.73 -16.27 7.53
CA ASN A 50 -25.12 -15.89 7.32
C ASN A 50 -25.45 -15.38 5.90
N LYS A 51 -24.44 -15.18 5.03
CA LYS A 51 -24.64 -14.72 3.66
C LYS A 51 -24.83 -15.88 2.69
N ASP A 52 -25.55 -15.62 1.61
CA ASP A 52 -25.76 -16.59 0.55
C ASP A 52 -24.42 -17.18 0.01
N PRO A 53 -24.35 -18.49 -0.28
CA PRO A 53 -23.14 -19.13 -0.81
C PRO A 53 -22.61 -18.50 -2.10
N LYS A 54 -23.49 -18.04 -3.01
CA LYS A 54 -23.08 -17.38 -4.26
C LYS A 54 -22.45 -16.01 -3.97
N TRP A 55 -23.00 -15.28 -3.01
CA TRP A 55 -22.43 -14.01 -2.55
C TRP A 55 -21.03 -14.22 -1.96
N ARG A 56 -20.86 -15.21 -1.07
CA ARG A 56 -19.54 -15.54 -0.49
C ARG A 56 -18.53 -15.93 -1.56
N LYS A 57 -18.95 -16.77 -2.52
CA LYS A 57 -18.09 -17.18 -3.65
C LYS A 57 -17.65 -15.99 -4.49
N LYS A 58 -18.58 -15.05 -4.75
CA LYS A 58 -18.25 -13.81 -5.46
C LYS A 58 -17.22 -12.99 -4.67
N LEU A 59 -17.44 -12.76 -3.37
CA LEU A 59 -16.51 -11.99 -2.53
C LEU A 59 -15.12 -12.65 -2.46
N ILE A 60 -15.03 -13.98 -2.37
CA ILE A 60 -13.77 -14.72 -2.41
C ILE A 60 -13.03 -14.43 -3.72
N ASN A 61 -13.71 -14.51 -4.86
CA ASN A 61 -13.12 -14.25 -6.15
C ASN A 61 -12.66 -12.80 -6.29
N ASP A 62 -13.50 -11.85 -5.91
CA ASP A 62 -13.20 -10.41 -5.95
C ASP A 62 -11.97 -10.11 -5.06
N THR A 63 -11.92 -10.66 -3.84
CA THR A 63 -10.79 -10.49 -2.92
C THR A 63 -9.49 -11.08 -3.48
N CYS A 64 -9.56 -12.25 -4.11
CA CYS A 64 -8.39 -12.85 -4.78
C CYS A 64 -7.91 -11.98 -5.94
N ASP A 65 -8.82 -11.46 -6.74
CA ASP A 65 -8.50 -10.64 -7.90
C ASP A 65 -7.89 -9.28 -7.49
N GLU A 66 -8.42 -8.64 -6.44
CA GLU A 66 -7.85 -7.42 -5.87
C GLU A 66 -6.44 -7.67 -5.26
N SER A 67 -6.26 -8.80 -4.56
CA SER A 67 -4.95 -9.16 -4.01
C SER A 67 -3.87 -9.36 -5.09
N ILE A 68 -4.27 -9.80 -6.27
CA ILE A 68 -3.37 -9.92 -7.43
C ILE A 68 -3.12 -8.54 -8.04
N GLY A 69 -4.16 -7.71 -8.13
CA GLY A 69 -4.07 -6.31 -8.59
C GLY A 69 -3.05 -5.52 -7.78
N ALA A 70 -3.04 -5.69 -6.45
CA ALA A 70 -2.11 -5.01 -5.56
C ALA A 70 -0.63 -5.24 -5.89
N ILE A 71 -0.26 -6.38 -6.48
CA ILE A 71 1.12 -6.63 -6.93
C ILE A 71 1.52 -5.63 -8.04
N PHE A 72 0.59 -5.31 -8.93
CA PHE A 72 0.82 -4.33 -10.00
C PHE A 72 0.84 -2.91 -9.45
N ASP A 73 0.00 -2.60 -8.47
CA ASP A 73 -0.05 -1.29 -7.82
C ASP A 73 1.22 -1.03 -7.00
N ASN A 74 1.75 -2.04 -6.32
CA ASN A 74 3.04 -1.96 -5.65
C ASN A 74 4.17 -1.71 -6.65
N ASN A 75 4.16 -2.41 -7.80
CA ASN A 75 5.12 -2.17 -8.86
C ASN A 75 5.01 -0.74 -9.43
N LEU A 76 3.80 -0.19 -9.55
CA LEU A 76 3.57 1.20 -9.94
C LEU A 76 4.17 2.16 -8.91
N ALA A 77 3.92 1.93 -7.61
CA ALA A 77 4.45 2.75 -6.53
C ALA A 77 5.99 2.79 -6.54
N TRP A 78 6.63 1.64 -6.75
CA TRP A 78 8.09 1.51 -6.66
C TRP A 78 8.82 1.91 -7.94
N ASN A 79 8.20 1.77 -9.13
CA ASN A 79 8.91 1.91 -10.40
C ASN A 79 8.38 3.02 -11.33
N ALA A 80 7.23 3.60 -11.04
CA ALA A 80 6.72 4.69 -11.85
C ALA A 80 7.51 5.99 -11.61
N THR A 81 7.64 6.78 -12.68
CA THR A 81 8.21 8.11 -12.58
C THR A 81 7.32 9.04 -11.74
N THR A 82 7.91 10.05 -11.12
CA THR A 82 7.17 11.07 -10.37
C THR A 82 6.10 11.74 -11.23
N LYS A 83 6.39 11.99 -12.51
CA LYS A 83 5.41 12.53 -13.49
C LYS A 83 4.19 11.61 -13.62
N LYS A 84 4.41 10.29 -13.67
CA LYS A 84 3.32 9.31 -13.74
C LYS A 84 2.49 9.26 -12.47
N ILE A 85 3.12 9.30 -11.30
CA ILE A 85 2.41 9.32 -10.02
C ILE A 85 1.58 10.62 -9.88
N LYS A 86 2.15 11.78 -10.23
CA LYS A 86 1.42 13.06 -10.24
C LYS A 86 0.25 13.10 -11.21
N SER A 87 0.26 12.29 -12.25
CA SER A 87 -0.86 12.21 -13.21
C SER A 87 -2.01 11.30 -12.75
N LEU A 88 -1.89 10.65 -11.61
CA LEU A 88 -2.99 9.91 -10.99
C LEU A 88 -3.99 10.89 -10.41
N ASP A 89 -5.28 10.65 -10.66
CA ASP A 89 -6.35 11.44 -10.04
C ASP A 89 -6.49 11.00 -8.57
N THR A 90 -5.75 11.69 -7.71
CA THR A 90 -5.70 11.39 -6.26
C THR A 90 -6.02 12.63 -5.45
N LYS A 91 -6.73 12.43 -4.34
CA LYS A 91 -7.04 13.50 -3.38
C LYS A 91 -6.51 13.10 -2.00
N ILE A 92 -5.75 14.01 -1.39
CA ILE A 92 -5.32 13.87 0.00
C ILE A 92 -6.18 14.81 0.83
N ARG A 93 -6.87 14.26 1.83
CA ARG A 93 -7.61 15.07 2.81
C ARG A 93 -6.82 15.14 4.10
N GLY A 94 -6.73 16.32 4.70
CA GLY A 94 -6.01 16.52 5.97
C GLY A 94 -4.51 16.77 5.79
N ILE A 95 -4.03 17.06 4.56
CA ILE A 95 -2.62 17.40 4.32
C ILE A 95 -2.21 18.64 5.12
N GLU A 96 -3.13 19.58 5.32
CA GLU A 96 -2.96 20.81 6.11
C GLU A 96 -2.58 20.54 7.58
N ILE A 97 -2.92 19.37 8.10
CA ILE A 97 -2.52 18.96 9.47
C ILE A 97 -1.02 18.68 9.51
N LEU A 98 -0.49 18.03 8.46
CA LEU A 98 0.95 17.80 8.33
C LEU A 98 1.71 19.09 8.10
N ASP A 99 1.18 19.98 7.26
CA ASP A 99 1.76 21.31 7.03
C ASP A 99 1.87 22.10 8.32
N LYS A 100 0.81 22.09 9.13
CA LYS A 100 0.78 22.75 10.45
C LYS A 100 1.79 22.13 11.43
N ALA A 101 1.88 20.80 11.45
CA ALA A 101 2.84 20.11 12.31
C ALA A 101 4.28 20.47 11.92
N LYS A 102 4.59 20.45 10.63
CA LYS A 102 5.92 20.79 10.09
C LYS A 102 6.28 22.26 10.40
N LYS A 103 5.36 23.21 10.22
CA LYS A 103 5.56 24.62 10.57
C LYS A 103 5.91 24.83 12.04
N ASN A 104 5.37 24.00 12.92
CA ASN A 104 5.61 24.04 14.35
C ASN A 104 6.75 23.11 14.81
N ASN A 105 7.54 22.56 13.88
CA ASN A 105 8.60 21.59 14.13
C ASN A 105 8.16 20.40 15.00
N LYS A 106 6.93 19.93 14.80
CA LYS A 106 6.36 18.79 15.51
C LYS A 106 6.46 17.53 14.69
N GLY A 107 7.07 16.49 15.25
CA GLY A 107 7.06 15.17 14.66
C GLY A 107 5.66 14.58 14.57
N VAL A 108 5.42 13.78 13.55
CA VAL A 108 4.12 13.16 13.32
C VAL A 108 4.31 11.66 13.09
N LEU A 109 3.64 10.85 13.89
CA LEU A 109 3.49 9.42 13.64
C LEU A 109 2.18 9.18 12.91
N LEU A 110 2.26 8.78 11.63
CA LEU A 110 1.11 8.41 10.82
C LEU A 110 0.89 6.91 10.92
N LEU A 111 -0.23 6.52 11.52
CA LEU A 111 -0.66 5.13 11.55
C LEU A 111 -1.45 4.81 10.30
N PHE A 112 -0.90 3.95 9.46
CA PHE A 112 -1.56 3.47 8.26
C PHE A 112 -2.35 2.21 8.56
N ARG A 113 -3.60 2.16 8.10
CA ARG A 113 -4.31 0.90 8.04
C ARG A 113 -3.62 -0.02 7.03
N HIS A 114 -3.29 -1.24 7.45
CA HIS A 114 -2.74 -2.25 6.55
C HIS A 114 -3.78 -2.58 5.46
N ASN A 115 -3.48 -2.20 4.23
CA ASN A 115 -4.33 -2.43 3.06
C ASN A 115 -3.49 -2.65 1.80
N LEU A 116 -4.14 -2.98 0.70
CA LEU A 116 -3.48 -3.32 -0.56
C LEU A 116 -2.73 -2.14 -1.21
N TYR A 117 -3.09 -0.90 -0.86
CA TYR A 117 -2.58 0.32 -1.51
C TYR A 117 -1.57 1.09 -0.64
N ILE A 118 -1.04 0.47 0.41
CA ILE A 118 -0.16 1.16 1.38
C ILE A 118 1.10 1.73 0.70
N GLU A 119 1.70 1.00 -0.22
CA GLU A 119 2.90 1.43 -0.95
C GLU A 119 2.61 2.65 -1.85
N LEU A 120 1.49 2.61 -2.57
CA LEU A 120 1.07 3.73 -3.42
C LEU A 120 0.69 4.95 -2.59
N SER A 121 0.09 4.75 -1.42
CA SER A 121 -0.23 5.80 -0.46
C SER A 121 1.00 6.54 0.02
N ALA A 122 2.01 5.80 0.44
CA ALA A 122 3.28 6.36 0.86
C ALA A 122 3.94 7.14 -0.29
N ARG A 123 3.91 6.59 -1.52
CA ARG A 123 4.46 7.24 -2.71
C ARG A 123 3.76 8.56 -3.05
N ILE A 124 2.44 8.61 -2.93
CA ILE A 124 1.66 9.84 -3.17
C ILE A 124 1.97 10.88 -2.08
N LEU A 125 2.00 10.47 -0.81
CA LEU A 125 2.30 11.36 0.30
C LEU A 125 3.71 11.94 0.20
N SER A 126 4.69 11.15 -0.26
CA SER A 126 6.07 11.60 -0.44
C SER A 126 6.25 12.71 -1.49
N LEU A 127 5.24 12.94 -2.33
CA LEU A 127 5.25 14.08 -3.26
C LEU A 127 5.02 15.43 -2.56
N HIS A 128 4.56 15.40 -1.32
CA HIS A 128 4.17 16.59 -0.54
C HIS A 128 5.09 16.80 0.68
N HIS A 129 5.56 15.73 1.29
CA HIS A 129 6.38 15.78 2.50
C HIS A 129 7.51 14.75 2.44
N GLU A 130 8.65 15.09 3.03
CA GLU A 130 9.66 14.10 3.39
C GLU A 130 9.10 13.18 4.46
N ILE A 131 9.15 11.89 4.20
CA ILE A 131 8.61 10.87 5.09
C ILE A 131 9.64 9.77 5.35
N HIS A 132 9.58 9.21 6.53
CA HIS A 132 10.31 8.01 6.94
C HIS A 132 9.29 6.89 7.12
N ALA A 133 9.67 5.64 6.97
CA ALA A 133 8.76 4.52 7.19
C ALA A 133 9.34 3.50 8.14
N MET A 134 8.54 3.04 9.09
CA MET A 134 8.86 1.86 9.86
C MET A 134 8.58 0.62 9.01
N GLU A 135 9.47 -0.36 9.11
CA GLU A 135 9.26 -1.63 8.44
C GLU A 135 9.58 -2.82 9.34
N ARG A 136 8.85 -3.89 9.12
CA ARG A 136 9.23 -5.22 9.59
C ARG A 136 9.96 -5.91 8.45
N PRO A 137 11.22 -6.31 8.62
CA PRO A 137 11.98 -7.01 7.59
C PRO A 137 11.26 -8.29 7.12
N ASN A 138 11.33 -8.54 5.82
CA ASN A 138 10.75 -9.76 5.24
C ASN A 138 11.68 -10.96 5.50
N ASN A 139 11.10 -12.13 5.72
CA ASN A 139 11.87 -13.36 5.93
C ASN A 139 12.68 -13.78 4.69
N SER A 140 12.23 -13.42 3.49
CA SER A 140 12.95 -13.64 2.24
C SER A 140 13.87 -12.48 1.93
N LYS A 141 15.19 -12.70 1.95
CA LYS A 141 16.20 -11.67 1.63
C LYS A 141 16.01 -11.06 0.23
N ILE A 142 15.55 -11.85 -0.74
CA ILE A 142 15.31 -11.37 -2.12
C ILE A 142 14.12 -10.40 -2.11
N ILE A 143 13.01 -10.80 -1.48
CA ILE A 143 11.81 -9.95 -1.39
C ILE A 143 12.12 -8.69 -0.60
N GLN A 144 12.84 -8.80 0.53
CA GLN A 144 13.29 -7.66 1.32
C GLN A 144 14.03 -6.64 0.46
N LYS A 145 15.03 -7.09 -0.30
CA LYS A 145 15.83 -6.21 -1.17
C LYS A 145 15.00 -5.50 -2.23
N VAL A 146 14.03 -6.20 -2.82
CA VAL A 146 13.12 -5.59 -3.82
C VAL A 146 12.22 -4.53 -3.16
N GLN A 147 11.69 -4.82 -1.97
CA GLN A 147 10.84 -3.89 -1.22
C GLN A 147 11.61 -2.65 -0.76
N GLU A 148 12.80 -2.84 -0.16
CA GLU A 148 13.68 -1.73 0.25
C GLU A 148 14.01 -0.80 -0.91
N ASN A 149 14.49 -1.37 -2.03
CA ASN A 149 14.83 -0.59 -3.21
C ASN A 149 13.61 0.17 -3.79
N GLY A 150 12.42 -0.42 -3.68
CA GLY A 150 11.19 0.22 -4.11
C GLY A 150 10.79 1.36 -3.18
N ARG A 151 10.79 1.12 -1.88
CA ARG A 151 10.35 2.06 -0.83
C ARG A 151 11.28 3.28 -0.72
N LEU A 152 12.62 3.07 -0.79
CA LEU A 152 13.60 4.16 -0.76
C LEU A 152 13.49 5.17 -1.90
N LYS A 153 12.66 4.90 -2.92
CA LYS A 153 12.28 5.92 -3.91
C LYS A 153 11.18 6.86 -3.43
N SER A 154 10.57 6.54 -2.30
CA SER A 154 9.40 7.24 -1.75
C SER A 154 9.65 7.78 -0.35
N VAL A 155 10.52 7.15 0.42
CA VAL A 155 10.82 7.53 1.80
C VAL A 155 12.32 7.80 1.95
N GLU A 156 12.67 8.71 2.85
CA GLU A 156 14.06 9.06 3.12
C GLU A 156 14.80 7.91 3.80
N ASN A 157 14.16 7.27 4.78
CA ASN A 157 14.74 6.16 5.51
C ASN A 157 13.69 5.09 5.80
N LEU A 158 14.16 3.83 5.86
CA LEU A 158 13.44 2.69 6.39
C LEU A 158 13.97 2.40 7.80
N ILE A 159 13.07 2.41 8.77
CA ILE A 159 13.41 2.23 10.19
C ILE A 159 12.94 0.84 10.59
N PRO A 160 13.83 -0.06 11.02
CA PRO A 160 13.41 -1.34 11.56
C PRO A 160 12.43 -1.14 12.73
N ASN A 161 11.36 -1.93 12.78
CA ASN A 161 10.34 -1.82 13.83
C ASN A 161 10.88 -2.09 15.25
N SER A 162 12.09 -2.63 15.38
CA SER A 162 12.81 -2.81 16.65
C SER A 162 13.60 -1.57 17.09
N ASP A 163 13.83 -0.60 16.18
CA ASP A 163 14.66 0.59 16.46
C ASP A 163 13.81 1.77 16.97
N ILE A 164 13.26 1.61 18.15
CA ILE A 164 12.41 2.60 18.80
C ILE A 164 13.17 3.88 19.16
N ASN A 165 14.47 3.80 19.45
CA ASN A 165 15.27 4.97 19.79
C ASN A 165 15.38 5.93 18.60
N ASN A 166 15.70 5.42 17.41
CA ASN A 166 15.74 6.19 16.18
C ASN A 166 14.37 6.78 15.83
N LEU A 167 13.29 6.01 16.02
CA LEU A 167 11.92 6.50 15.86
C LEU A 167 11.65 7.74 16.73
N ILE A 168 12.00 7.67 18.03
CA ILE A 168 11.78 8.77 18.97
C ILE A 168 12.64 9.98 18.60
N GLU A 169 13.89 9.77 18.20
CA GLU A 169 14.79 10.84 17.79
C GLU A 169 14.25 11.58 16.56
N LEU A 170 13.81 10.86 15.53
CA LEU A 170 13.23 11.46 14.33
C LEU A 170 11.95 12.24 14.64
N LEU A 171 11.08 11.74 15.52
CA LEU A 171 9.89 12.47 15.96
C LEU A 171 10.24 13.74 16.71
N ARG A 172 11.25 13.72 17.60
CA ARG A 172 11.75 14.92 18.30
C ARG A 172 12.31 15.95 17.33
N ASN A 173 12.88 15.51 16.21
CA ASN A 173 13.41 16.35 15.14
C ASN A 173 12.33 16.78 14.12
N GLY A 174 11.05 16.68 14.46
CA GLY A 174 9.95 17.17 13.62
C GLY A 174 9.70 16.35 12.35
N LYS A 175 10.19 15.11 12.28
CA LYS A 175 10.02 14.25 11.10
C LYS A 175 8.66 13.57 11.07
N ILE A 176 8.20 13.21 9.86
CA ILE A 176 6.96 12.48 9.63
C ILE A 176 7.33 11.01 9.41
N ILE A 177 6.74 10.13 10.21
CA ILE A 177 7.02 8.70 10.18
C ILE A 177 5.75 7.93 9.89
N LEU A 178 5.80 7.03 8.91
CA LEU A 178 4.74 6.08 8.59
C LEU A 178 4.95 4.80 9.41
N SER A 179 3.88 4.31 10.02
CA SER A 179 3.84 2.99 10.69
C SER A 179 2.56 2.26 10.35
N ASN A 180 2.61 0.93 10.27
CA ASN A 180 1.48 0.05 10.04
C ASN A 180 1.50 -1.14 11.02
#